data_d6da15caf2769c1f5cc54648a2349c3e
#
_entry.id   d6da15caf2769c1f5cc54648a2349c3e
#
_cell.length_a   1.000
_cell.length_b   1.000
_cell.length_c   1.000
_cell.angle_alpha   90.00
_cell.angle_beta   90.00
_cell.angle_gamma   90.00
#
_symmetry.space_group_name_H-M   'P 1'
#
loop_
_entity.id
_entity.type
_entity.pdbx_description
1 polymer ?
#
loop_
_entity_poly.entity_id
_entity_poly.type
_entity_poly.pdbx_seq_one_letter_code
_entity_poly.pdbx_strand_id
1 'polypeptide(L)'
;MGRARAEEVGMTAKATEPAARLRGPRKLAWQPVLEAADVLRWGALRSGRLFRIVGSMPSGFTEKLSAPAALRAAEFALARVPAYRAFVASHGWRDRPWSSAAARVRSLPETDKASYINAFKTPDRCVDGVIPDEGVEVDESSGSSGTPYSWVRSADELHEVHLTLSQLARHLLGRRVITVNGFSMGAWATGTNVSKALAHNGVIKSTGPDPEKILSALDLLGPRSTYVITGYPPFLRELLEYGDAHGFDWTHYRMFGVVGGEGMSELLRARLEERFTAVYSAYGASDLDIGVAGEFPLSVAVRKHAVENPAFAEALFGPGGRRRVPMLFQYNPQDYYVESNETGELVITVNRLCMLSPRVRYNIHDEGGAISFKRVMEVCKEFGFDAAGAAREPAKGRNFRLPFLYVCGRSDSTLSYMGANIYPEDVEQALFRDFPKADAIGAFAMELVELPDAQVRPCVHVEVAGGEESGAVDAGALSRCVRERLVANSGDFKTAVAEDPRTGDVVVRLHRPGEGPFAENSRRIKRRYVIKS
;
A
#
# COMPACT_ATOMS: atom_id res chain seq x y z
N MET A 1 -23.04 15.20 -52.07
CA MET A 1 -21.88 14.50 -52.70
C MET A 1 -20.64 14.97 -51.98
N GLY A 2 -19.85 14.08 -51.39
CA GLY A 2 -18.59 14.41 -50.71
C GLY A 2 -18.44 13.55 -49.43
N ARG A 3 -18.10 12.25 -49.59
CA ARG A 3 -17.69 11.36 -48.50
C ARG A 3 -16.28 11.77 -48.06
N ALA A 4 -16.13 12.30 -46.85
CA ALA A 4 -14.85 12.41 -46.19
C ALA A 4 -14.52 11.05 -45.53
N ARG A 5 -13.42 10.44 -45.97
CA ARG A 5 -12.82 9.24 -45.41
C ARG A 5 -12.27 9.59 -44.05
N ALA A 6 -12.69 8.84 -43.03
CA ALA A 6 -11.99 8.76 -41.74
C ALA A 6 -10.68 7.98 -42.00
N GLU A 7 -9.54 8.62 -41.84
CA GLU A 7 -8.25 7.95 -41.68
C GLU A 7 -8.20 7.29 -40.33
N GLU A 8 -8.23 5.96 -40.33
CA GLU A 8 -7.85 5.14 -39.19
C GLU A 8 -6.36 5.39 -38.90
N VAL A 9 -6.07 6.09 -37.81
CA VAL A 9 -4.73 6.11 -37.24
C VAL A 9 -4.49 4.75 -36.61
N GLY A 10 -3.95 3.84 -37.41
CA GLY A 10 -3.47 2.54 -36.97
C GLY A 10 -2.23 2.71 -36.09
N MET A 11 -2.42 2.86 -34.81
CA MET A 11 -1.37 2.58 -33.83
C MET A 11 -1.13 1.05 -33.80
N THR A 12 -0.30 0.58 -34.71
CA THR A 12 0.33 -0.73 -34.58
C THR A 12 1.28 -0.65 -33.41
N ALA A 13 0.82 -1.09 -32.23
CA ALA A 13 1.72 -1.44 -31.14
C ALA A 13 2.71 -2.49 -31.69
N LYS A 14 3.93 -2.06 -31.99
CA LYS A 14 5.04 -2.98 -32.21
C LYS A 14 5.09 -3.87 -30.97
N ALA A 15 4.83 -5.16 -31.18
CA ALA A 15 5.09 -6.15 -30.15
C ALA A 15 6.56 -5.97 -29.77
N THR A 16 6.80 -5.46 -28.55
CA THR A 16 8.14 -5.39 -27.97
C THR A 16 8.69 -6.80 -28.01
N GLU A 17 9.77 -7.00 -28.72
CA GLU A 17 10.53 -8.25 -28.69
C GLU A 17 10.81 -8.59 -27.23
N PRO A 18 10.66 -9.87 -26.83
CA PRO A 18 10.99 -10.29 -25.47
C PRO A 18 12.42 -9.85 -25.17
N ALA A 19 12.59 -9.10 -24.07
CA ALA A 19 13.79 -8.42 -23.63
C ALA A 19 15.08 -9.12 -24.08
N ALA A 20 15.95 -8.38 -24.78
CA ALA A 20 17.16 -8.86 -25.42
C ALA A 20 17.87 -9.93 -24.56
N ARG A 21 18.09 -11.11 -25.12
CA ARG A 21 18.67 -12.28 -24.47
C ARG A 21 19.89 -11.87 -23.65
N LEU A 22 19.76 -11.93 -22.33
CA LEU A 22 20.87 -11.75 -21.39
C LEU A 22 21.95 -12.78 -21.72
N ARG A 23 23.01 -12.34 -22.38
CA ARG A 23 24.24 -13.13 -22.54
C ARG A 23 25.05 -12.99 -21.26
N GLY A 24 24.71 -13.77 -20.24
CA GLY A 24 25.51 -13.95 -19.02
C GLY A 24 25.89 -15.43 -18.85
N PRO A 25 26.99 -15.74 -18.16
CA PRO A 25 27.64 -17.05 -18.22
C PRO A 25 26.95 -18.20 -17.47
N ARG A 26 25.76 -18.00 -16.88
CA ARG A 26 24.99 -19.09 -16.27
C ARG A 26 23.52 -18.95 -16.65
N LYS A 27 23.03 -19.77 -17.60
CA LYS A 27 21.60 -19.98 -17.79
C LYS A 27 21.04 -20.51 -16.48
N LEU A 28 20.16 -19.74 -15.83
CA LEU A 28 19.39 -20.23 -14.70
C LEU A 28 18.64 -21.48 -15.14
N ALA A 29 18.71 -22.56 -14.38
CA ALA A 29 17.98 -23.81 -14.69
C ALA A 29 16.47 -23.57 -14.86
N TRP A 30 15.96 -22.49 -14.28
CA TRP A 30 14.56 -22.07 -14.30
C TRP A 30 14.20 -21.13 -15.48
N GLN A 31 15.15 -20.68 -16.30
CA GLN A 31 14.89 -19.67 -17.33
C GLN A 31 13.75 -20.06 -18.30
N PRO A 32 13.70 -21.28 -18.87
CA PRO A 32 12.59 -21.65 -19.78
C PRO A 32 11.24 -21.68 -19.07
N VAL A 33 11.21 -22.08 -17.80
CA VAL A 33 9.97 -22.12 -16.99
C VAL A 33 9.49 -20.70 -16.68
N LEU A 34 10.40 -19.78 -16.37
CA LEU A 34 10.07 -18.38 -16.12
C LEU A 34 9.56 -17.68 -17.39
N GLU A 35 10.17 -17.95 -18.55
CA GLU A 35 9.71 -17.43 -19.83
C GLU A 35 8.29 -17.92 -20.17
N ALA A 36 8.02 -19.21 -19.95
CA ALA A 36 6.67 -19.75 -20.12
C ALA A 36 5.67 -19.15 -19.13
N ALA A 37 6.08 -18.94 -17.88
CA ALA A 37 5.26 -18.28 -16.87
C ALA A 37 4.96 -16.82 -17.24
N ASP A 38 5.91 -16.08 -17.80
CA ASP A 38 5.70 -14.71 -18.29
C ASP A 38 4.68 -14.66 -19.44
N VAL A 39 4.78 -15.58 -20.40
CA VAL A 39 3.80 -15.69 -21.51
C VAL A 39 2.40 -15.97 -20.96
N LEU A 40 2.28 -16.89 -19.99
CA LEU A 40 1.01 -17.23 -19.36
C LEU A 40 0.45 -16.03 -18.57
N ARG A 41 1.29 -15.31 -17.85
CA ARG A 41 0.95 -14.10 -17.09
C ARG A 41 0.43 -13.00 -18.04
N TRP A 42 1.13 -12.74 -19.13
CA TRP A 42 0.69 -11.79 -20.16
C TRP A 42 -0.65 -12.15 -20.79
N GLY A 43 -0.85 -13.42 -21.10
CA GLY A 43 -2.14 -13.93 -21.56
C GLY A 43 -3.24 -13.73 -20.53
N ALA A 44 -2.93 -13.95 -19.24
CA ALA A 44 -3.87 -13.74 -18.13
C ALA A 44 -4.28 -12.28 -17.99
N LEU A 45 -3.36 -11.33 -18.09
CA LEU A 45 -3.66 -9.90 -18.01
C LEU A 45 -4.60 -9.42 -19.13
N ARG A 46 -4.58 -10.07 -20.29
CA ARG A 46 -5.44 -9.75 -21.44
C ARG A 46 -6.75 -10.53 -21.47
N SER A 47 -6.87 -11.60 -20.70
CA SER A 47 -8.04 -12.48 -20.71
C SER A 47 -8.54 -12.77 -19.30
N GLY A 48 -9.71 -12.22 -18.93
CA GLY A 48 -10.31 -12.47 -17.62
C GLY A 48 -10.65 -13.94 -17.34
N ARG A 49 -10.79 -14.81 -18.39
CA ARG A 49 -10.92 -16.25 -18.22
C ARG A 49 -9.59 -16.85 -17.78
N LEU A 50 -8.51 -16.52 -18.50
CA LEU A 50 -7.17 -17.02 -18.20
C LEU A 50 -6.66 -16.48 -16.85
N PHE A 51 -6.97 -15.23 -16.53
CA PHE A 51 -6.65 -14.62 -15.23
C PHE A 51 -7.22 -15.43 -14.07
N ARG A 52 -8.49 -15.85 -14.16
CA ARG A 52 -9.13 -16.70 -13.15
C ARG A 52 -8.49 -18.09 -13.07
N ILE A 53 -8.13 -18.68 -14.21
CA ILE A 53 -7.46 -19.98 -14.24
C ILE A 53 -6.10 -19.89 -13.54
N VAL A 54 -5.30 -18.90 -13.88
CA VAL A 54 -3.97 -18.69 -13.28
C VAL A 54 -4.07 -18.42 -11.77
N GLY A 55 -4.98 -17.55 -11.33
CA GLY A 55 -5.21 -17.27 -9.91
C GLY A 55 -5.76 -18.46 -9.11
N SER A 56 -6.30 -19.49 -9.80
CA SER A 56 -6.81 -20.73 -9.18
C SER A 56 -5.82 -21.90 -9.26
N MET A 57 -4.64 -21.69 -9.86
CA MET A 57 -3.58 -22.73 -9.90
C MET A 57 -3.12 -23.11 -8.49
N PRO A 58 -2.58 -24.31 -8.30
CA PRO A 58 -2.02 -24.69 -7.01
C PRO A 58 -0.94 -23.70 -6.56
N SER A 59 -1.12 -23.08 -5.38
CA SER A 59 -0.23 -22.03 -4.85
C SER A 59 1.23 -22.50 -4.75
N GLY A 60 1.46 -23.75 -4.37
CA GLY A 60 2.80 -24.30 -4.25
C GLY A 60 3.62 -24.29 -5.55
N PHE A 61 2.97 -24.22 -6.73
CA PHE A 61 3.68 -24.06 -8.00
C PHE A 61 4.10 -22.59 -8.22
N THR A 62 3.17 -21.65 -8.06
CA THR A 62 3.45 -20.22 -8.25
C THR A 62 4.42 -19.68 -7.20
N GLU A 63 4.29 -20.11 -5.95
CA GLU A 63 5.21 -19.73 -4.86
C GLU A 63 6.65 -20.23 -5.13
N LYS A 64 6.84 -21.41 -5.70
CA LYS A 64 8.18 -21.94 -6.04
C LYS A 64 8.87 -21.15 -7.15
N LEU A 65 8.14 -20.45 -8.00
CA LEU A 65 8.71 -19.61 -9.07
C LEU A 65 9.12 -18.24 -8.57
N SER A 66 8.64 -17.80 -7.41
CA SER A 66 8.87 -16.44 -6.90
C SER A 66 10.35 -16.12 -6.68
N ALA A 67 11.09 -16.96 -5.96
CA ALA A 67 12.50 -16.73 -5.71
C ALA A 67 13.39 -16.85 -6.98
N PRO A 68 13.19 -17.81 -7.90
CA PRO A 68 13.84 -17.79 -9.22
C PRO A 68 13.55 -16.53 -10.04
N ALA A 69 12.31 -16.01 -10.02
CA ALA A 69 11.95 -14.78 -10.71
C ALA A 69 12.64 -13.55 -10.08
N ALA A 70 12.67 -13.47 -8.75
CA ALA A 70 13.40 -12.44 -8.01
C ALA A 70 14.91 -12.47 -8.32
N LEU A 71 15.50 -13.67 -8.39
CA LEU A 71 16.91 -13.80 -8.77
C LEU A 71 17.15 -13.29 -10.19
N ARG A 72 16.26 -13.60 -11.14
CA ARG A 72 16.35 -13.09 -12.51
C ARG A 72 16.26 -11.55 -12.54
N ALA A 73 15.35 -10.94 -11.75
CA ALA A 73 15.25 -9.50 -11.63
C ALA A 73 16.49 -8.86 -11.00
N ALA A 74 17.07 -9.50 -9.98
CA ALA A 74 18.31 -9.05 -9.37
C ALA A 74 19.52 -9.12 -10.33
N GLU A 75 19.64 -10.21 -11.10
CA GLU A 75 20.69 -10.34 -12.13
C GLU A 75 20.52 -9.31 -13.25
N PHE A 76 19.29 -9.03 -13.65
CA PHE A 76 18.98 -7.96 -14.60
C PHE A 76 19.43 -6.60 -14.04
N ALA A 77 19.08 -6.27 -12.78
CA ALA A 77 19.48 -5.02 -12.15
C ALA A 77 21.02 -4.91 -12.01
N LEU A 78 21.70 -5.98 -11.60
CA LEU A 78 23.18 -6.02 -11.55
C LEU A 78 23.82 -5.78 -12.92
N ALA A 79 23.22 -6.27 -13.98
CA ALA A 79 23.74 -6.12 -15.34
C ALA A 79 23.46 -4.74 -15.93
N ARG A 80 22.29 -4.16 -15.67
CA ARG A 80 21.75 -3.02 -16.41
C ARG A 80 21.61 -1.72 -15.61
N VAL A 81 21.66 -1.77 -14.25
CA VAL A 81 21.45 -0.59 -13.41
C VAL A 81 22.78 -0.17 -12.75
N PRO A 82 23.38 0.97 -13.17
CA PRO A 82 24.67 1.41 -12.64
C PRO A 82 24.69 1.59 -11.12
N ALA A 83 23.66 2.27 -10.57
CA ALA A 83 23.54 2.50 -9.13
C ALA A 83 23.44 1.18 -8.35
N TYR A 84 22.65 0.21 -8.83
CA TYR A 84 22.50 -1.06 -8.11
C TYR A 84 23.79 -1.87 -8.09
N ARG A 85 24.54 -1.87 -9.19
CA ARG A 85 25.85 -2.50 -9.25
C ARG A 85 26.85 -1.87 -8.28
N ALA A 86 26.89 -0.52 -8.25
CA ALA A 86 27.77 0.21 -7.33
C ALA A 86 27.37 -0.03 -5.87
N PHE A 87 26.06 -0.03 -5.57
CA PHE A 87 25.54 -0.30 -4.23
C PHE A 87 25.91 -1.69 -3.74
N VAL A 88 25.69 -2.72 -4.54
CA VAL A 88 26.05 -4.10 -4.18
C VAL A 88 27.56 -4.26 -3.98
N ALA A 89 28.36 -3.62 -4.84
CA ALA A 89 29.83 -3.65 -4.72
C ALA A 89 30.31 -2.94 -3.44
N SER A 90 29.72 -1.80 -3.06
CA SER A 90 30.09 -1.06 -1.84
C SER A 90 29.79 -1.83 -0.55
N HIS A 91 28.83 -2.78 -0.60
CA HIS A 91 28.52 -3.69 0.51
C HIS A 91 29.40 -4.96 0.50
N GLY A 92 30.41 -5.04 -0.35
CA GLY A 92 31.35 -6.16 -0.39
C GLY A 92 30.74 -7.49 -0.83
N TRP A 93 29.53 -7.46 -1.43
CA TRP A 93 28.90 -8.68 -1.91
C TRP A 93 29.71 -9.31 -3.05
N ARG A 94 29.87 -10.62 -2.97
CA ARG A 94 30.57 -11.41 -3.99
C ARG A 94 29.71 -12.59 -4.41
N ASP A 95 29.60 -12.81 -5.70
CA ASP A 95 28.94 -14.01 -6.22
C ASP A 95 29.72 -15.27 -5.84
N ARG A 96 28.99 -16.24 -5.34
CA ARG A 96 29.54 -17.56 -4.96
C ARG A 96 28.47 -18.63 -5.23
N PRO A 97 28.79 -19.93 -5.21
CA PRO A 97 27.76 -20.95 -5.27
C PRO A 97 26.76 -20.85 -4.11
N TRP A 98 25.48 -20.87 -4.41
CA TRP A 98 24.39 -20.79 -3.45
C TRP A 98 23.54 -22.08 -3.50
N SER A 99 22.98 -22.48 -2.36
CA SER A 99 22.14 -23.68 -2.26
C SER A 99 20.81 -23.56 -3.01
N SER A 100 20.29 -22.33 -3.18
CA SER A 100 19.04 -22.06 -3.87
C SER A 100 18.97 -20.62 -4.39
N ALA A 101 17.99 -20.34 -5.27
CA ALA A 101 17.68 -18.99 -5.74
C ALA A 101 17.33 -18.06 -4.56
N ALA A 102 16.51 -18.54 -3.61
CA ALA A 102 16.16 -17.79 -2.41
C ALA A 102 17.39 -17.42 -1.57
N ALA A 103 18.29 -18.38 -1.32
CA ALA A 103 19.52 -18.11 -0.57
C ALA A 103 20.40 -17.05 -1.25
N ARG A 104 20.45 -17.07 -2.59
CA ARG A 104 21.22 -16.08 -3.36
C ARG A 104 20.58 -14.70 -3.32
N VAL A 105 19.26 -14.59 -3.47
CA VAL A 105 18.55 -13.32 -3.34
C VAL A 105 18.74 -12.73 -1.94
N ARG A 106 18.53 -13.53 -0.89
CA ARG A 106 18.71 -13.09 0.51
C ARG A 106 20.11 -12.63 0.85
N SER A 107 21.12 -13.07 0.11
CA SER A 107 22.52 -12.65 0.33
C SER A 107 22.81 -11.25 -0.22
N LEU A 108 22.00 -10.72 -1.12
CA LEU A 108 22.14 -9.36 -1.62
C LEU A 108 21.81 -8.34 -0.52
N PRO A 109 22.48 -7.17 -0.50
CA PRO A 109 22.14 -6.14 0.47
C PRO A 109 20.71 -5.62 0.27
N GLU A 110 20.06 -5.23 1.36
CA GLU A 110 18.77 -4.55 1.32
C GLU A 110 18.95 -3.13 0.83
N THR A 111 18.03 -2.69 -0.04
CA THR A 111 17.93 -1.31 -0.49
C THR A 111 16.77 -0.61 0.22
N ASP A 112 16.91 0.66 0.51
CA ASP A 112 15.86 1.50 1.07
C ASP A 112 15.95 2.95 0.57
N LYS A 113 15.11 3.83 1.10
CA LYS A 113 15.18 5.26 0.78
C LYS A 113 16.52 5.89 1.16
N ALA A 114 17.00 5.61 2.36
CA ALA A 114 18.19 6.28 2.91
C ALA A 114 19.47 5.81 2.22
N SER A 115 19.66 4.48 2.15
CA SER A 115 20.90 3.87 1.67
C SER A 115 21.02 3.81 0.15
N TYR A 116 19.90 3.78 -0.58
CA TYR A 116 19.90 3.61 -2.02
C TYR A 116 19.25 4.77 -2.78
N ILE A 117 18.01 5.15 -2.45
CA ILE A 117 17.30 6.16 -3.23
C ILE A 117 17.94 7.53 -3.09
N ASN A 118 18.33 7.92 -1.89
CA ASN A 118 18.99 9.21 -1.61
C ASN A 118 20.47 9.22 -2.00
N ALA A 119 21.11 8.04 -2.01
CA ALA A 119 22.53 7.93 -2.29
C ALA A 119 22.87 8.03 -3.79
N PHE A 120 21.91 7.73 -4.68
CA PHE A 120 22.14 7.70 -6.12
C PHE A 120 21.17 8.59 -6.88
N LYS A 121 21.67 9.26 -7.93
CA LYS A 121 20.84 10.09 -8.81
C LYS A 121 19.79 9.24 -9.53
N THR A 122 18.66 9.83 -9.86
CA THR A 122 17.55 9.14 -10.53
C THR A 122 17.95 8.44 -11.84
N PRO A 123 18.71 9.06 -12.77
CA PRO A 123 19.15 8.35 -13.96
C PRO A 123 19.98 7.09 -13.65
N ASP A 124 20.91 7.17 -12.69
CA ASP A 124 21.79 6.04 -12.36
C ASP A 124 21.03 4.84 -11.77
N ARG A 125 19.83 5.08 -11.20
CA ARG A 125 18.92 4.04 -10.68
C ARG A 125 18.03 3.44 -11.77
N CYS A 126 18.05 4.01 -12.97
CA CYS A 126 17.32 3.48 -14.13
C CYS A 126 18.16 2.47 -14.92
N VAL A 127 17.47 1.68 -15.71
CA VAL A 127 18.08 0.75 -16.67
C VAL A 127 19.02 1.53 -17.59
N ASP A 128 20.25 1.04 -17.76
CA ASP A 128 21.33 1.63 -18.54
C ASP A 128 21.77 3.04 -18.10
N GLY A 129 21.34 3.49 -16.92
CA GLY A 129 21.71 4.80 -16.40
C GLY A 129 21.01 5.99 -17.08
N VAL A 130 19.90 5.76 -17.74
CA VAL A 130 19.20 6.77 -18.56
C VAL A 130 17.71 6.80 -18.24
N ILE A 131 17.15 8.01 -18.17
CA ILE A 131 15.70 8.22 -18.23
C ILE A 131 15.36 8.40 -19.72
N PRO A 132 14.50 7.54 -20.32
CA PRO A 132 14.08 7.71 -21.72
C PRO A 132 13.39 9.04 -21.96
N ASP A 133 13.52 9.58 -23.19
CA ASP A 133 12.91 10.86 -23.58
C ASP A 133 11.39 10.74 -23.81
N GLU A 134 10.87 9.51 -23.93
CA GLU A 134 9.45 9.22 -24.15
C GLU A 134 8.99 8.00 -23.38
N GLY A 135 7.69 7.86 -23.14
CA GLY A 135 7.11 6.69 -22.48
C GLY A 135 7.46 6.59 -21.01
N VAL A 136 7.65 7.72 -20.33
CA VAL A 136 7.96 7.79 -18.91
C VAL A 136 6.94 8.67 -18.19
N GLU A 137 6.46 8.20 -17.06
CA GLU A 137 5.68 8.99 -16.10
C GLU A 137 6.53 9.20 -14.83
N VAL A 138 6.31 10.33 -14.18
CA VAL A 138 6.96 10.67 -12.92
C VAL A 138 5.90 10.87 -11.87
N ASP A 139 5.89 9.96 -10.90
CA ASP A 139 5.05 10.05 -9.71
C ASP A 139 5.85 10.69 -8.56
N GLU A 140 5.14 11.21 -7.59
CA GLU A 140 5.73 11.75 -6.37
C GLU A 140 5.28 10.96 -5.14
N SER A 141 6.09 10.98 -4.13
CA SER A 141 5.74 10.54 -2.77
C SER A 141 6.22 11.57 -1.77
N SER A 142 5.58 11.58 -0.58
CA SER A 142 5.99 12.46 0.50
C SER A 142 7.46 12.29 0.86
N GLY A 143 8.13 13.41 1.08
CA GLY A 143 9.48 13.45 1.65
C GLY A 143 9.44 13.88 3.10
N SER A 144 10.14 13.17 3.98
CA SER A 144 10.29 13.51 5.40
C SER A 144 10.91 14.90 5.65
N SER A 145 11.57 15.44 4.63
CA SER A 145 12.21 16.78 4.65
C SER A 145 11.36 17.87 3.97
N GLY A 146 10.09 17.58 3.64
CA GLY A 146 9.24 18.49 2.86
C GLY A 146 9.55 18.52 1.36
N THR A 147 10.58 17.82 0.89
CA THR A 147 10.89 17.69 -0.53
C THR A 147 10.34 16.35 -1.04
N PRO A 148 9.38 16.36 -2.00
CA PRO A 148 8.86 15.14 -2.58
C PRO A 148 9.93 14.30 -3.27
N TYR A 149 9.79 12.99 -3.18
CA TYR A 149 10.60 12.06 -3.97
C TYR A 149 9.91 11.76 -5.29
N SER A 150 10.66 11.90 -6.38
CA SER A 150 10.16 11.58 -7.71
C SER A 150 10.54 10.15 -8.11
N TRP A 151 9.55 9.42 -8.59
CA TRP A 151 9.64 8.04 -9.02
C TRP A 151 9.37 7.96 -10.51
N VAL A 152 10.38 7.53 -11.28
CA VAL A 152 10.25 7.35 -12.72
C VAL A 152 9.75 5.95 -13.04
N ARG A 153 8.74 5.86 -13.92
CA ARG A 153 8.11 4.61 -14.35
C ARG A 153 7.98 4.57 -15.85
N SER A 154 8.27 3.42 -16.44
CA SER A 154 8.04 3.23 -17.87
C SER A 154 6.55 3.04 -18.19
N ALA A 155 6.16 3.38 -19.42
CA ALA A 155 4.81 3.11 -19.92
C ALA A 155 4.46 1.61 -19.87
N ASP A 156 5.43 0.72 -20.15
CA ASP A 156 5.23 -0.72 -20.09
C ASP A 156 4.99 -1.21 -18.67
N GLU A 157 5.77 -0.71 -17.70
CA GLU A 157 5.57 -0.98 -16.26
C GLU A 157 4.15 -0.59 -15.83
N LEU A 158 3.72 0.63 -16.14
CA LEU A 158 2.40 1.13 -15.79
C LEU A 158 1.27 0.39 -16.51
N HIS A 159 1.49 0.03 -17.78
CA HIS A 159 0.51 -0.75 -18.53
C HIS A 159 0.25 -2.11 -17.88
N GLU A 160 1.28 -2.81 -17.42
CA GLU A 160 1.12 -4.06 -16.66
C GLU A 160 0.35 -3.85 -15.35
N VAL A 161 0.69 -2.80 -14.59
CA VAL A 161 -0.02 -2.44 -13.34
C VAL A 161 -1.50 -2.15 -13.62
N HIS A 162 -1.80 -1.34 -14.63
CA HIS A 162 -3.18 -1.00 -14.98
C HIS A 162 -3.99 -2.23 -15.41
N LEU A 163 -3.41 -3.12 -16.20
CA LEU A 163 -4.07 -4.37 -16.57
C LEU A 163 -4.31 -5.27 -15.36
N THR A 164 -3.33 -5.39 -14.46
CA THR A 164 -3.46 -6.18 -13.23
C THR A 164 -4.60 -5.66 -12.36
N LEU A 165 -4.61 -4.37 -12.03
CA LEU A 165 -5.66 -3.73 -11.23
C LEU A 165 -7.03 -3.85 -11.90
N SER A 166 -7.10 -3.68 -13.23
CA SER A 166 -8.32 -3.86 -14.00
C SER A 166 -8.86 -5.30 -13.91
N GLN A 167 -8.01 -6.32 -14.04
CA GLN A 167 -8.44 -7.71 -13.93
C GLN A 167 -8.86 -8.09 -12.51
N LEU A 168 -8.15 -7.59 -11.49
CA LEU A 168 -8.52 -7.77 -10.09
C LEU A 168 -9.88 -7.14 -9.80
N ALA A 169 -10.10 -5.90 -10.21
CA ALA A 169 -11.38 -5.23 -10.05
C ALA A 169 -12.53 -5.97 -10.79
N ARG A 170 -12.29 -6.44 -12.01
CA ARG A 170 -13.27 -7.27 -12.74
C ARG A 170 -13.59 -8.58 -12.04
N HIS A 171 -12.59 -9.17 -11.40
CA HIS A 171 -12.79 -10.40 -10.65
C HIS A 171 -13.64 -10.16 -9.40
N LEU A 172 -13.32 -9.11 -8.62
CA LEU A 172 -14.00 -8.79 -7.37
C LEU A 172 -15.37 -8.13 -7.57
N LEU A 173 -15.46 -7.19 -8.51
CA LEU A 173 -16.57 -6.24 -8.60
C LEU A 173 -17.45 -6.46 -9.83
N GLY A 174 -17.00 -7.30 -10.76
CA GLY A 174 -17.69 -7.56 -12.01
C GLY A 174 -17.29 -6.61 -13.14
N ARG A 175 -18.11 -6.60 -14.19
CA ARG A 175 -17.93 -5.74 -15.37
C ARG A 175 -18.98 -4.65 -15.40
N ARG A 176 -18.69 -3.55 -16.11
CA ARG A 176 -19.61 -2.42 -16.34
C ARG A 176 -19.97 -1.72 -15.03
N VAL A 177 -18.99 -1.50 -14.18
CA VAL A 177 -19.15 -0.71 -12.97
C VAL A 177 -18.91 0.77 -13.26
N ILE A 178 -19.49 1.64 -12.46
CA ILE A 178 -19.14 3.06 -12.41
C ILE A 178 -18.17 3.25 -11.25
N THR A 179 -16.96 3.67 -11.55
CA THR A 179 -15.98 4.01 -10.51
C THR A 179 -15.99 5.51 -10.27
N VAL A 180 -16.16 5.91 -9.01
CA VAL A 180 -15.92 7.27 -8.55
C VAL A 180 -14.65 7.26 -7.73
N ASN A 181 -13.60 7.89 -8.27
CA ASN A 181 -12.29 7.86 -7.68
C ASN A 181 -12.07 9.04 -6.75
N GLY A 182 -12.11 8.77 -5.44
CA GLY A 182 -11.89 9.70 -4.34
C GLY A 182 -10.46 9.71 -3.78
N PHE A 183 -9.49 9.05 -4.41
CA PHE A 183 -8.10 9.26 -4.04
C PHE A 183 -7.60 10.63 -4.50
N SER A 184 -6.68 11.24 -3.75
CA SER A 184 -6.01 12.48 -4.13
C SER A 184 -5.40 12.38 -5.53
N MET A 185 -5.62 13.42 -6.31
CA MET A 185 -5.19 13.52 -7.71
C MET A 185 -3.93 14.40 -7.82
N GLY A 186 -3.41 14.57 -9.02
CA GLY A 186 -2.24 15.40 -9.28
C GLY A 186 -0.96 14.59 -9.38
N ALA A 187 0.09 14.97 -8.65
CA ALA A 187 1.40 14.31 -8.69
C ALA A 187 1.41 12.92 -8.02
N TRP A 188 0.37 12.60 -7.25
CA TRP A 188 0.28 11.37 -6.49
C TRP A 188 0.00 10.15 -7.35
N ALA A 189 0.83 9.12 -7.20
CA ALA A 189 0.76 7.89 -7.98
C ALA A 189 -0.62 7.21 -7.93
N THR A 190 -1.25 7.15 -6.74
CA THR A 190 -2.44 6.32 -6.52
C THR A 190 -3.64 6.79 -7.31
N GLY A 191 -4.06 8.05 -7.16
CA GLY A 191 -5.28 8.57 -7.77
C GLY A 191 -5.27 8.46 -9.30
N THR A 192 -4.18 8.91 -9.92
CA THR A 192 -4.02 8.89 -11.38
C THR A 192 -3.99 7.47 -11.93
N ASN A 193 -3.22 6.56 -11.31
CA ASN A 193 -3.08 5.20 -11.79
C ASN A 193 -4.34 4.35 -11.55
N VAL A 194 -5.06 4.54 -10.44
CA VAL A 194 -6.37 3.92 -10.19
C VAL A 194 -7.38 4.36 -11.26
N SER A 195 -7.41 5.65 -11.62
CA SER A 195 -8.28 6.15 -12.68
C SER A 195 -7.98 5.49 -14.02
N LYS A 196 -6.71 5.43 -14.43
CA LYS A 196 -6.30 4.79 -15.69
C LYS A 196 -6.63 3.29 -15.71
N ALA A 197 -6.35 2.59 -14.61
CA ALA A 197 -6.60 1.16 -14.49
C ALA A 197 -8.09 0.82 -14.57
N LEU A 198 -8.94 1.53 -13.80
CA LEU A 198 -10.35 1.21 -13.68
C LEU A 198 -11.20 1.73 -14.84
N ALA A 199 -10.69 2.67 -15.65
CA ALA A 199 -11.32 3.07 -16.91
C ALA A 199 -11.52 1.89 -17.87
N HIS A 200 -10.70 0.85 -17.78
CA HIS A 200 -10.89 -0.39 -18.56
C HIS A 200 -12.10 -1.24 -18.12
N ASN A 201 -12.73 -0.92 -16.96
CA ASN A 201 -13.81 -1.73 -16.40
C ASN A 201 -15.21 -1.15 -16.61
N GLY A 202 -15.32 0.10 -17.00
CA GLY A 202 -16.57 0.79 -17.18
C GLY A 202 -16.41 2.31 -17.20
N VAL A 203 -17.32 3.03 -16.58
CA VAL A 203 -17.26 4.49 -16.47
C VAL A 203 -16.37 4.86 -15.30
N ILE A 204 -15.51 5.88 -15.48
CA ILE A 204 -14.69 6.46 -14.41
C ILE A 204 -15.01 7.94 -14.24
N LYS A 205 -15.23 8.36 -13.01
CA LYS A 205 -15.31 9.77 -12.60
C LYS A 205 -14.26 10.01 -11.52
N SER A 206 -13.28 10.82 -11.81
CA SER A 206 -12.26 11.23 -10.85
C SER A 206 -12.71 12.53 -10.18
N THR A 207 -12.89 12.48 -8.86
CA THR A 207 -13.35 13.61 -8.05
C THR A 207 -12.27 14.13 -7.11
N GLY A 208 -11.31 13.25 -6.75
CA GLY A 208 -10.52 13.45 -5.55
C GLY A 208 -11.38 13.21 -4.29
N PRO A 209 -10.85 13.42 -3.09
CA PRO A 209 -11.55 13.22 -1.81
C PRO A 209 -12.52 14.38 -1.52
N ASP A 210 -13.52 14.56 -2.38
CA ASP A 210 -14.52 15.60 -2.33
C ASP A 210 -15.93 14.97 -2.22
N PRO A 211 -16.54 14.94 -1.02
CA PRO A 211 -17.83 14.30 -0.80
C PRO A 211 -18.97 14.88 -1.67
N GLU A 212 -19.01 16.21 -1.84
CA GLU A 212 -20.04 16.88 -2.65
C GLU A 212 -19.99 16.43 -4.11
N LYS A 213 -18.78 16.40 -4.70
CA LYS A 213 -18.59 15.94 -6.08
C LYS A 213 -18.91 14.45 -6.25
N ILE A 214 -18.66 13.64 -5.21
CA ILE A 214 -19.03 12.22 -5.25
C ILE A 214 -20.55 12.06 -5.24
N LEU A 215 -21.27 12.73 -4.34
CA LEU A 215 -22.74 12.69 -4.33
C LEU A 215 -23.33 13.21 -5.64
N SER A 216 -22.82 14.33 -6.15
CA SER A 216 -23.22 14.87 -7.46
C SER A 216 -23.00 13.88 -8.60
N ALA A 217 -21.91 13.09 -8.56
CA ALA A 217 -21.66 12.06 -9.55
C ALA A 217 -22.63 10.87 -9.44
N LEU A 218 -23.00 10.47 -8.22
CA LEU A 218 -24.02 9.45 -7.99
C LEU A 218 -25.38 9.89 -8.53
N ASP A 219 -25.80 11.11 -8.24
CA ASP A 219 -27.06 11.68 -8.74
C ASP A 219 -27.09 11.79 -10.26
N LEU A 220 -26.00 12.29 -10.86
CA LEU A 220 -25.87 12.45 -12.31
C LEU A 220 -26.01 11.11 -13.05
N LEU A 221 -25.37 10.06 -12.53
CA LEU A 221 -25.27 8.75 -13.21
C LEU A 221 -26.39 7.79 -12.78
N GLY A 222 -27.09 8.08 -11.68
CA GLY A 222 -28.29 7.42 -11.21
C GLY A 222 -28.09 6.02 -10.63
N PRO A 223 -29.11 5.44 -9.97
CA PRO A 223 -28.96 4.25 -9.13
C PRO A 223 -28.96 2.90 -9.87
N ARG A 224 -29.11 2.88 -11.19
CA ARG A 224 -29.25 1.63 -11.97
C ARG A 224 -27.95 0.82 -12.11
N SER A 225 -26.82 1.42 -11.75
CA SER A 225 -25.49 0.82 -11.94
C SER A 225 -24.92 0.33 -10.61
N THR A 226 -23.90 -0.53 -10.70
CA THR A 226 -23.04 -0.86 -9.57
C THR A 226 -21.90 0.14 -9.51
N TYR A 227 -21.70 0.74 -8.35
CA TYR A 227 -20.67 1.74 -8.10
C TYR A 227 -19.47 1.15 -7.37
N VAL A 228 -18.31 1.69 -7.65
CA VAL A 228 -17.08 1.48 -6.89
C VAL A 228 -16.59 2.84 -6.43
N ILE A 229 -16.59 3.07 -5.14
CA ILE A 229 -16.04 4.30 -4.56
C ILE A 229 -14.65 3.96 -4.05
N THR A 230 -13.65 4.70 -4.51
CA THR A 230 -12.27 4.49 -4.05
C THR A 230 -11.81 5.67 -3.19
N GLY A 231 -10.90 5.43 -2.25
CA GLY A 231 -10.39 6.49 -1.37
C GLY A 231 -9.64 5.94 -0.16
N TYR A 232 -9.33 6.81 0.79
CA TYR A 232 -8.76 6.41 2.07
C TYR A 232 -9.87 5.88 3.00
N PRO A 233 -9.58 4.92 3.89
CA PRO A 233 -10.61 4.36 4.77
C PRO A 233 -11.38 5.41 5.58
N PRO A 234 -10.76 6.38 6.27
CA PRO A 234 -11.46 7.43 6.99
C PRO A 234 -12.30 8.33 6.08
N PHE A 235 -11.81 8.64 4.89
CA PHE A 235 -12.53 9.46 3.92
C PHE A 235 -13.86 8.82 3.48
N LEU A 236 -13.89 7.51 3.24
CA LEU A 236 -15.13 6.83 2.87
C LEU A 236 -16.19 6.95 3.98
N ARG A 237 -15.76 6.94 5.23
CA ARG A 237 -16.65 7.18 6.35
C ARG A 237 -17.16 8.63 6.36
N GLU A 238 -16.28 9.59 6.19
CA GLU A 238 -16.64 11.02 6.10
C GLU A 238 -17.61 11.29 4.94
N LEU A 239 -17.44 10.59 3.82
CA LEU A 239 -18.39 10.64 2.70
C LEU A 239 -19.79 10.18 3.13
N LEU A 240 -19.90 9.07 3.88
CA LEU A 240 -21.21 8.59 4.36
C LEU A 240 -21.85 9.58 5.32
N GLU A 241 -21.09 10.12 6.27
CA GLU A 241 -21.58 11.14 7.21
C GLU A 241 -22.00 12.42 6.51
N TYR A 242 -21.24 12.87 5.53
CA TYR A 242 -21.61 14.02 4.71
C TYR A 242 -22.93 13.77 3.96
N GLY A 243 -23.09 12.61 3.34
CA GLY A 243 -24.31 12.26 2.65
C GLY A 243 -25.52 12.17 3.58
N ASP A 244 -25.37 11.52 4.75
CA ASP A 244 -26.43 11.42 5.76
C ASP A 244 -26.86 12.82 6.27
N ALA A 245 -25.90 13.71 6.52
CA ALA A 245 -26.15 15.10 6.93
C ALA A 245 -26.90 15.94 5.86
N HIS A 246 -26.73 15.58 4.58
CA HIS A 246 -27.41 16.25 3.45
C HIS A 246 -28.63 15.48 2.94
N GLY A 247 -29.09 14.45 3.67
CA GLY A 247 -30.29 13.69 3.34
C GLY A 247 -30.15 12.80 2.10
N PHE A 248 -28.93 12.39 1.76
CA PHE A 248 -28.70 11.52 0.60
C PHE A 248 -29.20 10.10 0.89
N ASP A 249 -30.04 9.55 -0.01
CA ASP A 249 -30.58 8.20 0.15
C ASP A 249 -29.67 7.14 -0.47
N TRP A 250 -28.83 6.57 0.36
CA TRP A 250 -27.91 5.49 -0.01
C TRP A 250 -28.61 4.19 -0.43
N THR A 251 -29.84 3.95 -0.01
CA THR A 251 -30.53 2.66 -0.17
C THR A 251 -30.77 2.28 -1.62
N HIS A 252 -30.79 3.26 -2.50
CA HIS A 252 -30.97 3.05 -3.93
C HIS A 252 -29.69 2.66 -4.67
N TYR A 253 -28.52 2.79 -4.04
CA TYR A 253 -27.23 2.60 -4.69
C TYR A 253 -26.56 1.30 -4.24
N ARG A 254 -26.14 0.49 -5.21
CA ARG A 254 -25.31 -0.66 -4.94
C ARG A 254 -23.83 -0.26 -5.05
N MET A 255 -23.16 -0.17 -3.91
CA MET A 255 -21.81 0.36 -3.82
C MET A 255 -20.82 -0.66 -3.26
N PHE A 256 -19.60 -0.63 -3.78
CA PHE A 256 -18.42 -1.29 -3.23
C PHE A 256 -17.37 -0.24 -2.88
N GLY A 257 -16.66 -0.44 -1.76
CA GLY A 257 -15.52 0.36 -1.37
C GLY A 257 -14.20 -0.30 -1.79
N VAL A 258 -13.27 0.47 -2.34
CA VAL A 258 -11.87 0.03 -2.52
C VAL A 258 -10.98 1.08 -1.89
N VAL A 259 -10.33 0.70 -0.80
CA VAL A 259 -9.52 1.61 0.01
C VAL A 259 -8.04 1.25 -0.02
N GLY A 260 -7.18 2.19 0.32
CA GLY A 260 -5.74 1.99 0.38
C GLY A 260 -5.01 3.18 0.98
N GLY A 261 -3.69 3.09 1.03
CA GLY A 261 -2.82 4.13 1.58
C GLY A 261 -2.60 4.03 3.08
N GLU A 262 -3.53 3.42 3.80
CA GLU A 262 -3.42 3.18 5.24
C GLU A 262 -4.22 1.95 5.69
N GLY A 263 -4.03 1.54 6.94
CA GLY A 263 -4.74 0.39 7.51
C GLY A 263 -6.22 0.70 7.79
N MET A 264 -7.04 -0.36 7.80
CA MET A 264 -8.46 -0.28 8.14
C MET A 264 -8.78 -1.27 9.25
N SER A 265 -9.40 -0.81 10.34
CA SER A 265 -9.91 -1.70 11.38
C SER A 265 -11.16 -2.46 10.91
N GLU A 266 -11.46 -3.60 11.51
CA GLU A 266 -12.71 -4.30 11.22
C GLU A 266 -13.94 -3.57 11.78
N LEU A 267 -13.76 -2.69 12.79
CA LEU A 267 -14.81 -1.81 13.26
C LEU A 267 -15.18 -0.78 12.20
N LEU A 268 -14.18 -0.11 11.60
CA LEU A 268 -14.42 0.83 10.50
C LEU A 268 -15.01 0.11 9.29
N ARG A 269 -14.50 -1.10 8.94
CA ARG A 269 -15.09 -1.90 7.86
C ARG A 269 -16.57 -2.19 8.10
N ALA A 270 -16.93 -2.63 9.30
CA ALA A 270 -18.33 -2.91 9.66
C ALA A 270 -19.20 -1.68 9.51
N ARG A 271 -18.71 -0.51 9.92
CA ARG A 271 -19.42 0.76 9.77
C ARG A 271 -19.63 1.14 8.30
N LEU A 272 -18.62 0.96 7.45
CA LEU A 272 -18.74 1.19 6.01
C LEU A 272 -19.70 0.19 5.36
N GLU A 273 -19.66 -1.08 5.76
CA GLU A 273 -20.52 -2.14 5.23
C GLU A 273 -22.01 -1.98 5.62
N GLU A 274 -22.38 -1.02 6.47
CA GLU A 274 -23.79 -0.62 6.65
C GLU A 274 -24.40 -0.01 5.38
N ARG A 275 -23.58 0.58 4.51
CA ARG A 275 -24.00 1.21 3.25
C ARG A 275 -23.36 0.57 2.02
N PHE A 276 -22.11 0.10 2.14
CA PHE A 276 -21.39 -0.61 1.08
C PHE A 276 -21.72 -2.10 1.10
N THR A 277 -21.86 -2.70 -0.08
CA THR A 277 -22.03 -4.17 -0.22
C THR A 277 -20.83 -4.94 0.32
N ALA A 278 -19.62 -4.41 0.11
CA ALA A 278 -18.37 -4.86 0.68
C ALA A 278 -17.30 -3.78 0.53
N VAL A 279 -16.27 -3.81 1.40
CA VAL A 279 -15.12 -2.92 1.34
C VAL A 279 -13.85 -3.74 1.33
N TYR A 280 -12.98 -3.49 0.34
CA TYR A 280 -11.70 -4.16 0.17
C TYR A 280 -10.55 -3.18 0.27
N SER A 281 -9.49 -3.56 0.96
CA SER A 281 -8.28 -2.76 1.05
C SER A 281 -7.22 -3.24 0.07
N ALA A 282 -6.44 -2.31 -0.47
CA ALA A 282 -5.28 -2.56 -1.31
C ALA A 282 -4.01 -2.06 -0.61
N TYR A 283 -2.93 -2.82 -0.74
CA TYR A 283 -1.62 -2.49 -0.22
C TYR A 283 -0.67 -2.17 -1.37
N GLY A 284 0.00 -1.06 -1.26
CA GLY A 284 1.02 -0.59 -2.18
C GLY A 284 1.72 0.63 -1.61
N ALA A 285 2.84 0.98 -2.21
CA ALA A 285 3.61 2.17 -1.85
C ALA A 285 4.21 2.77 -3.12
N SER A 286 4.21 4.09 -3.24
CA SER A 286 4.75 4.77 -4.43
C SER A 286 6.24 4.50 -4.66
N ASP A 287 7.00 4.21 -3.62
CA ASP A 287 8.41 3.84 -3.71
C ASP A 287 8.65 2.37 -4.10
N LEU A 288 7.65 1.53 -4.01
CA LEU A 288 7.71 0.12 -4.41
C LEU A 288 6.87 -0.12 -5.67
N ASP A 289 5.55 -0.17 -5.50
CA ASP A 289 4.58 -0.36 -6.57
C ASP A 289 3.17 0.04 -6.11
N ILE A 290 2.32 0.47 -7.04
CA ILE A 290 0.99 1.01 -6.75
C ILE A 290 0.02 -0.04 -6.22
N GLY A 291 0.21 -1.31 -6.58
CA GLY A 291 -0.65 -2.41 -6.18
C GLY A 291 0.13 -3.69 -5.95
N VAL A 292 0.73 -3.84 -4.78
CA VAL A 292 1.51 -5.03 -4.38
C VAL A 292 0.61 -6.18 -3.99
N ALA A 293 -0.43 -5.89 -3.19
CA ALA A 293 -1.35 -6.89 -2.65
C ALA A 293 -2.75 -6.29 -2.49
N GLY A 294 -3.77 -7.15 -2.40
CA GLY A 294 -5.14 -6.71 -2.20
C GLY A 294 -5.94 -7.68 -1.35
N GLU A 295 -6.97 -7.19 -0.70
CA GLU A 295 -7.95 -8.03 -0.04
C GLU A 295 -8.88 -8.70 -1.05
N PHE A 296 -9.24 -9.92 -0.74
CA PHE A 296 -10.25 -10.72 -1.42
C PHE A 296 -11.21 -11.28 -0.38
N PRO A 297 -12.38 -11.78 -0.78
CA PRO A 297 -13.34 -12.35 0.17
C PRO A 297 -12.70 -13.33 1.16
N LEU A 298 -11.75 -14.15 0.70
CA LEU A 298 -11.06 -15.12 1.54
C LEU A 298 -10.18 -14.44 2.61
N SER A 299 -9.35 -13.46 2.24
CA SER A 299 -8.49 -12.77 3.22
C SER A 299 -9.32 -11.96 4.21
N VAL A 300 -10.42 -11.34 3.77
CA VAL A 300 -11.36 -10.63 4.66
C VAL A 300 -12.00 -11.61 5.65
N ALA A 301 -12.49 -12.78 5.19
CA ALA A 301 -13.10 -13.78 6.07
C ALA A 301 -12.10 -14.30 7.12
N VAL A 302 -10.86 -14.60 6.68
CA VAL A 302 -9.79 -15.06 7.58
C VAL A 302 -9.44 -13.98 8.62
N ARG A 303 -9.35 -12.71 8.20
CA ARG A 303 -9.02 -11.60 9.09
C ARG A 303 -10.15 -11.32 10.09
N LYS A 304 -11.42 -11.30 9.65
CA LYS A 304 -12.58 -11.15 10.55
C LYS A 304 -12.58 -12.25 11.61
N HIS A 305 -12.36 -13.51 11.21
CA HIS A 305 -12.29 -14.63 12.16
C HIS A 305 -11.10 -14.49 13.14
N ALA A 306 -9.95 -13.98 12.68
CA ALA A 306 -8.80 -13.71 13.54
C ALA A 306 -9.08 -12.63 14.59
N VAL A 307 -9.83 -11.59 14.25
CA VAL A 307 -10.24 -10.53 15.20
C VAL A 307 -11.14 -11.11 16.31
N GLU A 308 -12.01 -12.03 15.96
CA GLU A 308 -12.94 -12.67 16.90
C GLU A 308 -12.29 -13.81 17.72
N ASN A 309 -11.16 -14.35 17.24
CA ASN A 309 -10.50 -15.51 17.84
C ASN A 309 -8.99 -15.26 18.06
N PRO A 310 -8.59 -14.79 19.25
CA PRO A 310 -7.18 -14.48 19.56
C PRO A 310 -6.23 -15.68 19.43
N ALA A 311 -6.69 -16.91 19.68
CA ALA A 311 -5.87 -18.11 19.55
C ALA A 311 -5.60 -18.43 18.08
N PHE A 312 -6.59 -18.24 17.21
CA PHE A 312 -6.44 -18.36 15.77
C PHE A 312 -5.48 -17.27 15.22
N ALA A 313 -5.63 -16.05 15.69
CA ALA A 313 -4.74 -14.95 15.32
C ALA A 313 -3.29 -15.23 15.70
N GLU A 314 -3.04 -15.77 16.90
CA GLU A 314 -1.70 -16.18 17.32
C GLU A 314 -1.13 -17.33 16.46
N ALA A 315 -1.94 -18.30 16.11
CA ALA A 315 -1.53 -19.42 15.24
C ALA A 315 -1.13 -18.96 13.82
N LEU A 316 -1.73 -17.86 13.32
CA LEU A 316 -1.40 -17.28 12.02
C LEU A 316 -0.24 -16.29 12.06
N PHE A 317 -0.25 -15.37 13.01
CA PHE A 317 0.63 -14.20 13.01
C PHE A 317 1.68 -14.23 14.13
N GLY A 318 1.72 -15.31 14.92
CA GLY A 318 2.57 -15.40 16.10
C GLY A 318 2.01 -14.64 17.32
N PRO A 319 2.78 -14.52 18.41
CA PRO A 319 2.30 -13.95 19.69
C PRO A 319 1.76 -12.52 19.60
N GLY A 320 2.28 -11.72 18.65
CA GLY A 320 1.78 -10.35 18.38
C GLY A 320 0.35 -10.32 17.88
N GLY A 321 -0.09 -11.33 17.15
CA GLY A 321 -1.44 -11.46 16.59
C GLY A 321 -2.55 -11.48 17.65
N ARG A 322 -2.27 -11.95 18.86
CA ARG A 322 -3.21 -11.90 19.97
C ARG A 322 -3.60 -10.48 20.38
N ARG A 323 -2.65 -9.55 20.29
CA ARG A 323 -2.85 -8.15 20.73
C ARG A 323 -3.45 -7.31 19.61
N ARG A 324 -2.98 -7.53 18.38
CA ARG A 324 -3.39 -6.78 17.21
C ARG A 324 -3.38 -7.67 15.98
N VAL A 325 -4.53 -7.81 15.34
CA VAL A 325 -4.64 -8.54 14.08
C VAL A 325 -4.18 -7.62 12.94
N PRO A 326 -3.13 -7.99 12.20
CA PRO A 326 -2.62 -7.16 11.12
C PRO A 326 -3.62 -7.09 9.95
N MET A 327 -3.39 -6.14 9.03
CA MET A 327 -4.02 -6.20 7.71
C MET A 327 -3.57 -7.47 6.99
N LEU A 328 -4.50 -8.10 6.27
CA LEU A 328 -4.25 -9.38 5.60
C LEU A 328 -4.68 -9.31 4.13
N PHE A 329 -3.71 -9.44 3.25
CA PHE A 329 -3.88 -9.34 1.81
C PHE A 329 -3.49 -10.66 1.13
N GLN A 330 -3.83 -10.80 -0.15
CA GLN A 330 -3.24 -11.79 -1.04
C GLN A 330 -2.40 -11.09 -2.11
N TYR A 331 -1.29 -11.69 -2.53
CA TYR A 331 -0.39 -11.13 -3.52
C TYR A 331 0.02 -12.17 -4.58
N ASN A 332 0.44 -11.71 -5.75
CA ASN A 332 0.93 -12.59 -6.80
C ASN A 332 2.43 -12.87 -6.64
N PRO A 333 2.85 -14.10 -6.30
CA PRO A 333 4.26 -14.43 -6.11
C PRO A 333 5.07 -14.45 -7.43
N GLN A 334 4.43 -14.37 -8.58
CA GLN A 334 5.13 -14.18 -9.86
C GLN A 334 5.57 -12.73 -10.06
N ASP A 335 4.82 -11.77 -9.50
CA ASP A 335 5.14 -10.33 -9.59
C ASP A 335 6.01 -9.85 -8.42
N TYR A 336 5.90 -10.50 -7.25
CA TYR A 336 6.58 -10.08 -6.02
C TYR A 336 7.20 -11.25 -5.28
N TYR A 337 8.45 -11.09 -4.87
CA TYR A 337 9.09 -11.96 -3.90
C TYR A 337 9.16 -11.21 -2.56
N VAL A 338 8.49 -11.74 -1.56
CA VAL A 338 8.33 -11.13 -0.24
C VAL A 338 9.14 -11.89 0.78
N GLU A 339 9.96 -11.17 1.52
CA GLU A 339 10.77 -11.66 2.65
C GLU A 339 10.42 -10.83 3.89
N SER A 340 10.67 -11.38 5.07
CA SER A 340 10.84 -10.61 6.31
C SER A 340 12.31 -10.67 6.72
N ASN A 341 12.89 -9.53 7.09
CA ASN A 341 14.25 -9.49 7.59
C ASN A 341 14.32 -9.87 9.09
N GLU A 342 15.50 -9.77 9.68
CA GLU A 342 15.75 -10.13 11.09
C GLU A 342 15.00 -9.22 12.08
N THR A 343 14.63 -8.02 11.66
CA THR A 343 13.85 -7.06 12.46
C THR A 343 12.34 -7.22 12.27
N GLY A 344 11.89 -8.14 11.38
CA GLY A 344 10.48 -8.37 11.07
C GLY A 344 9.90 -7.40 10.05
N GLU A 345 10.77 -6.65 9.35
CA GLU A 345 10.34 -5.72 8.29
C GLU A 345 10.21 -6.41 6.94
N LEU A 346 9.28 -5.94 6.14
CA LEU A 346 9.03 -6.43 4.79
C LEU A 346 10.12 -5.99 3.83
N VAL A 347 10.74 -6.96 3.17
CA VAL A 347 11.72 -6.75 2.11
C VAL A 347 11.17 -7.35 0.82
N ILE A 348 10.95 -6.52 -0.19
CA ILE A 348 10.23 -6.92 -1.40
C ILE A 348 11.12 -6.74 -2.64
N THR A 349 11.16 -7.78 -3.46
CA THR A 349 11.71 -7.70 -4.81
C THR A 349 10.56 -7.72 -5.82
N VAL A 350 10.52 -6.76 -6.73
CA VAL A 350 9.60 -6.76 -7.86
C VAL A 350 10.20 -7.60 -8.98
N ASN A 351 9.52 -8.67 -9.35
CA ASN A 351 10.03 -9.70 -10.26
C ASN A 351 9.92 -9.33 -11.76
N ARG A 352 9.21 -8.24 -12.07
CA ARG A 352 8.96 -7.79 -13.44
C ARG A 352 10.19 -7.12 -14.04
N LEU A 353 10.55 -7.52 -15.26
CA LEU A 353 11.72 -6.98 -15.97
C LEU A 353 11.43 -5.69 -16.74
N CYS A 354 10.17 -5.27 -16.85
CA CYS A 354 9.78 -4.02 -17.51
C CYS A 354 9.98 -2.77 -16.66
N MET A 355 10.39 -2.91 -15.40
CA MET A 355 10.62 -1.77 -14.51
C MET A 355 11.79 -0.93 -14.99
N LEU A 356 11.55 0.38 -15.17
CA LEU A 356 12.60 1.34 -15.51
C LEU A 356 13.61 1.49 -14.37
N SER A 357 13.13 1.50 -13.13
CA SER A 357 13.96 1.54 -11.92
C SER A 357 13.67 0.31 -11.06
N PRO A 358 14.37 -0.82 -11.28
CA PRO A 358 14.10 -2.09 -10.58
C PRO A 358 14.19 -1.98 -9.05
N ARG A 359 13.28 -2.65 -8.36
CA ARG A 359 13.27 -2.78 -6.89
C ARG A 359 13.74 -4.18 -6.53
N VAL A 360 14.92 -4.28 -5.97
CA VAL A 360 15.51 -5.55 -5.54
C VAL A 360 15.81 -5.48 -4.06
N ARG A 361 15.21 -6.38 -3.30
CA ARG A 361 15.27 -6.40 -1.83
C ARG A 361 15.04 -5.03 -1.21
N TYR A 362 13.95 -4.39 -1.65
CA TYR A 362 13.59 -3.06 -1.17
C TYR A 362 12.84 -3.17 0.15
N ASN A 363 13.41 -2.56 1.19
CA ASN A 363 12.82 -2.43 2.51
C ASN A 363 12.07 -1.09 2.58
N ILE A 364 10.76 -1.16 2.79
CA ILE A 364 9.90 0.02 2.93
C ILE A 364 9.64 0.39 4.40
N HIS A 365 10.26 -0.36 5.33
CA HIS A 365 10.09 -0.22 6.78
C HIS A 365 8.67 -0.50 7.29
N ASP A 366 7.93 -1.36 6.60
CA ASP A 366 6.70 -1.92 7.12
C ASP A 366 6.99 -3.24 7.84
N GLU A 367 6.45 -3.42 9.04
CA GLU A 367 6.50 -4.71 9.75
C GLU A 367 5.45 -5.65 9.18
N GLY A 368 5.85 -6.89 8.93
CA GLY A 368 4.94 -7.87 8.36
C GLY A 368 5.62 -9.14 7.85
N GLY A 369 4.89 -9.90 7.06
CA GLY A 369 5.43 -11.12 6.49
C GLY A 369 4.50 -11.78 5.49
N ALA A 370 5.00 -12.86 4.87
CA ALA A 370 4.25 -13.68 3.95
C ALA A 370 3.90 -15.03 4.60
N ILE A 371 2.66 -15.49 4.37
CA ILE A 371 2.18 -16.80 4.79
C ILE A 371 1.71 -17.56 3.55
N SER A 372 2.17 -18.81 3.36
CA SER A 372 1.73 -19.63 2.23
C SER A 372 0.22 -19.87 2.29
N PHE A 373 -0.42 -19.96 1.13
CA PHE A 373 -1.84 -20.34 1.07
C PHE A 373 -2.12 -21.64 1.83
N LYS A 374 -1.23 -22.63 1.68
CA LYS A 374 -1.34 -23.92 2.36
C LYS A 374 -1.39 -23.75 3.88
N ARG A 375 -0.48 -22.95 4.47
CA ARG A 375 -0.42 -22.75 5.93
C ARG A 375 -1.67 -22.06 6.46
N VAL A 376 -2.19 -21.05 5.78
CA VAL A 376 -3.45 -20.39 6.19
C VAL A 376 -4.60 -21.39 6.20
N MET A 377 -4.74 -22.22 5.16
CA MET A 377 -5.80 -23.22 5.09
C MET A 377 -5.64 -24.35 6.13
N GLU A 378 -4.40 -24.70 6.48
CA GLU A 378 -4.12 -25.65 7.58
C GLU A 378 -4.59 -25.07 8.92
N VAL A 379 -4.25 -23.83 9.24
CA VAL A 379 -4.71 -23.16 10.48
C VAL A 379 -6.23 -23.04 10.50
N CYS A 380 -6.87 -22.66 9.39
CA CYS A 380 -8.32 -22.64 9.31
C CYS A 380 -8.92 -24.01 9.67
N LYS A 381 -8.34 -25.09 9.13
CA LYS A 381 -8.80 -26.47 9.43
C LYS A 381 -8.54 -26.86 10.88
N GLU A 382 -7.38 -26.51 11.45
CA GLU A 382 -7.03 -26.77 12.85
C GLU A 382 -8.05 -26.17 13.83
N PHE A 383 -8.60 -25.00 13.48
CA PHE A 383 -9.60 -24.28 14.28
C PHE A 383 -11.06 -24.56 13.84
N GLY A 384 -11.30 -25.48 12.90
CA GLY A 384 -12.64 -25.80 12.41
C GLY A 384 -13.31 -24.66 11.62
N PHE A 385 -12.54 -23.70 11.10
CA PHE A 385 -13.07 -22.57 10.35
C PHE A 385 -13.15 -22.87 8.86
N ASP A 386 -14.37 -22.88 8.29
CA ASP A 386 -14.60 -22.96 6.84
C ASP A 386 -14.43 -21.57 6.20
N ALA A 387 -13.18 -21.19 5.97
CA ALA A 387 -12.87 -19.90 5.36
C ALA A 387 -13.42 -19.76 3.93
N ALA A 388 -13.52 -20.85 3.17
CA ALA A 388 -14.06 -20.83 1.80
C ALA A 388 -15.57 -20.60 1.79
N GLY A 389 -16.30 -21.23 2.72
CA GLY A 389 -17.73 -21.00 2.91
C GLY A 389 -18.04 -19.60 3.47
N ALA A 390 -17.17 -19.09 4.37
CA ALA A 390 -17.31 -17.75 4.94
C ALA A 390 -16.98 -16.63 3.93
N ALA A 391 -16.13 -16.91 2.94
CA ALA A 391 -15.77 -15.98 1.88
C ALA A 391 -16.95 -15.82 0.90
N ARG A 392 -17.89 -14.94 1.24
CA ARG A 392 -19.03 -14.61 0.38
C ARG A 392 -18.56 -13.79 -0.82
N GLU A 393 -18.89 -14.26 -2.02
CA GLU A 393 -18.51 -13.61 -3.26
C GLU A 393 -19.61 -12.68 -3.77
N PRO A 394 -19.36 -11.34 -3.82
CA PRO A 394 -20.33 -10.43 -4.43
C PRO A 394 -20.45 -10.62 -5.95
N ALA A 395 -19.41 -11.12 -6.63
CA ALA A 395 -19.29 -11.20 -8.09
C ALA A 395 -19.24 -12.62 -8.67
N LYS A 396 -19.56 -13.67 -7.92
CA LYS A 396 -19.50 -15.09 -8.34
C LYS A 396 -18.10 -15.53 -8.85
N GLY A 397 -17.02 -14.87 -8.43
CA GLY A 397 -15.65 -15.31 -8.69
C GLY A 397 -15.27 -16.51 -7.78
N ARG A 398 -14.23 -17.25 -8.12
CA ARG A 398 -13.63 -18.25 -7.22
C ARG A 398 -12.53 -17.57 -6.40
N ASN A 399 -12.37 -17.99 -5.14
CA ASN A 399 -11.26 -17.52 -4.33
C ASN A 399 -9.92 -17.89 -4.99
N PHE A 400 -8.99 -16.95 -5.03
CA PHE A 400 -7.65 -17.19 -5.53
C PHE A 400 -6.85 -18.03 -4.52
N ARG A 401 -5.98 -18.90 -5.05
CA ARG A 401 -5.04 -19.70 -4.26
C ARG A 401 -3.68 -19.02 -4.17
N LEU A 402 -3.69 -17.72 -3.85
CA LEU A 402 -2.49 -16.91 -3.72
C LEU A 402 -1.99 -16.92 -2.27
N PRO A 403 -0.67 -16.79 -2.03
CA PRO A 403 -0.14 -16.59 -0.69
C PRO A 403 -0.66 -15.29 -0.09
N PHE A 404 -0.53 -15.19 1.24
CA PHE A 404 -0.98 -14.04 2.00
C PHE A 404 0.21 -13.17 2.41
N LEU A 405 -0.03 -11.87 2.42
CA LEU A 405 0.83 -10.85 2.96
C LEU A 405 0.11 -10.22 4.16
N TYR A 406 0.76 -10.16 5.32
CA TYR A 406 0.24 -9.41 6.45
C TYR A 406 1.11 -8.21 6.75
N VAL A 407 0.48 -7.10 7.15
CA VAL A 407 1.13 -5.82 7.45
C VAL A 407 0.66 -5.34 8.82
N CYS A 408 1.61 -5.17 9.73
CA CYS A 408 1.34 -4.71 11.10
C CYS A 408 1.35 -3.18 11.22
N GLY A 409 2.04 -2.50 10.32
CA GLY A 409 2.27 -1.05 10.29
C GLY A 409 3.73 -0.72 10.06
N ARG A 410 4.11 0.54 10.19
CA ARG A 410 5.48 1.00 9.93
C ARG A 410 6.40 0.78 11.14
N SER A 411 7.64 0.41 10.87
CA SER A 411 8.68 0.25 11.90
C SER A 411 9.44 1.56 12.17
N ASP A 412 9.49 2.46 11.19
CA ASP A 412 10.19 3.75 11.24
C ASP A 412 9.46 4.84 12.05
N SER A 413 8.44 4.45 12.81
CA SER A 413 7.65 5.35 13.64
C SER A 413 6.87 6.44 12.86
N THR A 414 6.63 6.24 11.57
CA THR A 414 5.79 7.12 10.76
C THR A 414 4.32 6.73 10.88
N LEU A 415 3.42 7.69 11.01
CA LEU A 415 1.99 7.47 10.92
C LEU A 415 1.50 7.83 9.52
N SER A 416 0.83 6.89 8.83
CA SER A 416 0.13 7.18 7.58
C SER A 416 -1.32 7.50 7.88
N TYR A 417 -1.78 8.68 7.45
CA TYR A 417 -3.13 9.17 7.71
C TYR A 417 -3.63 10.01 6.54
N MET A 418 -4.81 9.69 5.99
CA MET A 418 -5.44 10.38 4.85
C MET A 418 -4.50 10.56 3.65
N GLY A 419 -3.66 9.55 3.39
CA GLY A 419 -2.66 9.58 2.32
C GLY A 419 -1.39 10.38 2.60
N ALA A 420 -1.31 11.04 3.75
CA ALA A 420 -0.12 11.76 4.20
C ALA A 420 0.67 10.95 5.23
N ASN A 421 1.97 11.19 5.30
CA ASN A 421 2.84 10.66 6.34
C ASN A 421 3.13 11.72 7.40
N ILE A 422 2.93 11.36 8.67
CA ILE A 422 3.26 12.17 9.84
C ILE A 422 4.53 11.59 10.45
N TYR A 423 5.59 12.36 10.43
CA TYR A 423 6.90 11.97 10.95
C TYR A 423 7.10 12.45 12.38
N PRO A 424 7.75 11.65 13.26
CA PRO A 424 8.06 12.06 14.63
C PRO A 424 8.83 13.36 14.70
N GLU A 425 9.74 13.60 13.77
CA GLU A 425 10.59 14.79 13.71
C GLU A 425 9.78 16.07 13.54
N ASP A 426 8.67 16.02 12.79
CA ASP A 426 7.79 17.18 12.60
C ASP A 426 7.02 17.48 13.88
N VAL A 427 6.55 16.44 14.57
CA VAL A 427 5.88 16.59 15.87
C VAL A 427 6.89 17.07 16.93
N GLU A 428 8.11 16.53 16.94
CA GLU A 428 9.19 16.97 17.81
C GLU A 428 9.48 18.45 17.65
N GLN A 429 9.61 18.94 16.41
CA GLN A 429 9.83 20.35 16.14
C GLN A 429 8.66 21.21 16.61
N ALA A 430 7.42 20.79 16.39
CA ALA A 430 6.25 21.51 16.88
C ALA A 430 6.27 21.66 18.41
N LEU A 431 6.58 20.58 19.13
CA LEU A 431 6.54 20.54 20.60
C LEU A 431 7.72 21.26 21.24
N PHE A 432 8.95 21.01 20.76
CA PHE A 432 10.16 21.45 21.45
C PHE A 432 10.82 22.71 20.85
N ARG A 433 10.38 23.15 19.67
CA ARG A 433 10.93 24.34 19.03
C ARG A 433 9.90 25.45 18.86
N ASP A 434 8.68 25.10 18.44
CA ASP A 434 7.69 26.11 18.05
C ASP A 434 6.71 26.44 19.17
N PHE A 435 6.47 25.48 20.08
CA PHE A 435 5.57 25.70 21.20
C PHE A 435 6.22 26.61 22.26
N PRO A 436 5.55 27.71 22.69
CA PRO A 436 6.16 28.71 23.59
C PRO A 436 6.57 28.17 24.97
N LYS A 437 5.98 27.03 25.39
CA LYS A 437 6.24 26.39 26.69
C LYS A 437 6.89 25.02 26.52
N ALA A 438 7.83 24.91 25.60
CA ALA A 438 8.58 23.68 25.30
C ALA A 438 9.25 23.07 26.55
N ASP A 439 9.73 23.92 27.46
CA ASP A 439 10.39 23.49 28.71
C ASP A 439 9.46 22.70 29.64
N ALA A 440 8.14 22.85 29.52
CA ALA A 440 7.16 22.06 30.27
C ALA A 440 6.90 20.66 29.64
N ILE A 441 7.51 20.32 28.50
CA ILE A 441 7.30 19.06 27.79
C ILE A 441 8.46 18.10 28.09
N GLY A 442 8.17 16.96 28.69
CA GLY A 442 9.16 15.93 29.01
C GLY A 442 9.40 14.94 27.88
N ALA A 443 8.34 14.44 27.28
CA ALA A 443 8.38 13.45 26.21
C ALA A 443 7.10 13.48 25.37
N PHE A 444 7.13 12.86 24.19
CA PHE A 444 5.93 12.63 23.40
C PHE A 444 5.91 11.23 22.78
N ALA A 445 4.71 10.80 22.40
CA ALA A 445 4.47 9.61 21.59
C ALA A 445 3.27 9.89 20.68
N MET A 446 3.17 9.16 19.58
CA MET A 446 2.13 9.33 18.58
C MET A 446 1.42 8.01 18.32
N GLU A 447 0.15 8.08 17.98
CA GLU A 447 -0.61 6.94 17.45
C GLU A 447 -1.76 7.44 16.55
N LEU A 448 -2.36 6.52 15.81
CA LEU A 448 -3.68 6.73 15.26
C LEU A 448 -4.69 6.19 16.26
N VAL A 449 -5.61 7.05 16.71
CA VAL A 449 -6.68 6.65 17.62
C VAL A 449 -7.98 6.49 16.84
N GLU A 450 -8.67 5.39 17.11
CA GLU A 450 -10.04 5.20 16.66
C GLU A 450 -10.99 5.69 17.77
N LEU A 451 -11.80 6.69 17.44
CA LEU A 451 -12.79 7.25 18.33
C LEU A 451 -14.04 6.34 18.37
N PRO A 452 -14.92 6.46 19.39
CA PRO A 452 -16.10 5.59 19.56
C PRO A 452 -17.04 5.55 18.34
N ASP A 453 -17.02 6.59 17.53
CA ASP A 453 -17.80 6.73 16.30
C ASP A 453 -17.04 6.19 15.05
N ALA A 454 -15.99 5.40 15.26
CA ALA A 454 -15.08 4.88 14.26
C ALA A 454 -14.29 5.95 13.48
N GLN A 455 -14.18 7.20 13.99
CA GLN A 455 -13.24 8.18 13.44
C GLN A 455 -11.82 7.80 13.80
N VAL A 456 -10.94 7.82 12.81
CA VAL A 456 -9.50 7.70 13.03
C VAL A 456 -8.92 9.12 13.04
N ARG A 457 -8.07 9.43 14.03
CA ARG A 457 -7.37 10.72 14.12
C ARG A 457 -5.92 10.50 14.58
N PRO A 458 -4.98 11.33 14.11
CA PRO A 458 -3.65 11.40 14.70
C PRO A 458 -3.78 11.86 16.16
N CYS A 459 -3.14 11.13 17.06
CA CYS A 459 -3.08 11.48 18.48
C CYS A 459 -1.64 11.67 18.89
N VAL A 460 -1.35 12.79 19.52
CA VAL A 460 -0.06 13.08 20.14
C VAL A 460 -0.23 13.05 21.66
N HIS A 461 0.42 12.08 22.28
CA HIS A 461 0.55 12.00 23.73
C HIS A 461 1.72 12.85 24.14
N VAL A 462 1.52 13.71 25.14
CA VAL A 462 2.55 14.61 25.66
C VAL A 462 2.69 14.40 27.16
N GLU A 463 3.89 14.06 27.60
CA GLU A 463 4.25 14.04 29.00
C GLU A 463 4.60 15.44 29.45
N VAL A 464 3.85 15.98 30.43
CA VAL A 464 4.07 17.33 30.96
C VAL A 464 4.89 17.23 32.23
N ALA A 465 5.97 18.02 32.35
CA ALA A 465 6.80 18.07 33.54
C ALA A 465 5.98 18.42 34.78
N GLY A 466 6.26 17.75 35.89
CA GLY A 466 5.54 17.99 37.15
C GLY A 466 5.92 19.32 37.79
N GLY A 467 4.94 20.08 38.33
CA GLY A 467 5.14 21.33 39.02
C GLY A 467 4.02 22.35 38.77
N GLU A 468 4.17 23.58 39.28
CA GLU A 468 3.21 24.68 39.06
C GLU A 468 3.03 25.03 37.55
N GLU A 469 4.00 24.69 36.72
CA GLU A 469 3.96 24.89 35.25
C GLU A 469 3.06 23.89 34.51
N SER A 470 2.69 22.76 35.16
CA SER A 470 1.86 21.72 34.51
C SER A 470 0.44 22.21 34.18
N GLY A 471 -0.09 23.18 34.93
CA GLY A 471 -1.38 23.82 34.66
C GLY A 471 -1.39 24.81 33.48
N ALA A 472 -0.22 25.06 32.92
CA ALA A 472 -0.03 26.09 31.90
C ALA A 472 0.00 25.54 30.44
N VAL A 473 0.03 24.21 30.25
CA VAL A 473 0.04 23.56 28.93
C VAL A 473 -1.39 23.30 28.48
N ASP A 474 -1.81 23.98 27.42
CA ASP A 474 -3.13 23.80 26.80
C ASP A 474 -3.05 22.80 25.63
N ALA A 475 -3.81 21.72 25.73
CA ALA A 475 -3.89 20.69 24.68
C ALA A 475 -4.37 21.25 23.32
N GLY A 476 -5.27 22.23 23.34
CA GLY A 476 -5.74 22.89 22.11
C GLY A 476 -4.66 23.74 21.46
N ALA A 477 -3.83 24.43 22.26
CA ALA A 477 -2.69 25.17 21.73
C ALA A 477 -1.63 24.25 21.12
N LEU A 478 -1.33 23.11 21.78
CA LEU A 478 -0.43 22.10 21.25
C LEU A 478 -0.96 21.50 19.94
N SER A 479 -2.25 21.15 19.89
CA SER A 479 -2.91 20.63 18.68
C SER A 479 -2.72 21.59 17.50
N ARG A 480 -2.96 22.88 17.71
CA ARG A 480 -2.75 23.91 16.67
C ARG A 480 -1.30 23.99 16.24
N CYS A 481 -0.36 23.99 17.19
CA CYS A 481 1.07 24.06 16.90
C CYS A 481 1.54 22.86 16.08
N VAL A 482 1.13 21.65 16.44
CA VAL A 482 1.42 20.42 15.67
C VAL A 482 0.81 20.50 14.27
N ARG A 483 -0.45 20.90 14.14
CA ARG A 483 -1.11 21.07 12.85
C ARG A 483 -0.37 22.06 11.96
N GLU A 484 -0.03 23.24 12.48
CA GLU A 484 0.68 24.28 11.72
C GLU A 484 2.03 23.78 11.21
N ARG A 485 2.77 23.05 12.05
CA ARG A 485 4.05 22.46 11.66
C ARG A 485 3.88 21.38 10.59
N LEU A 486 2.95 20.47 10.74
CA LEU A 486 2.67 19.41 9.76
C LEU A 486 2.26 20.01 8.41
N VAL A 487 1.41 21.04 8.40
CA VAL A 487 1.03 21.75 7.17
C VAL A 487 2.22 22.49 6.53
N ALA A 488 3.13 23.01 7.34
CA ALA A 488 4.32 23.73 6.84
C ALA A 488 5.37 22.78 6.25
N ASN A 489 5.57 21.60 6.85
CA ASN A 489 6.66 20.70 6.49
C ASN A 489 6.25 19.58 5.54
N SER A 490 4.98 19.13 5.57
CA SER A 490 4.50 18.01 4.74
C SER A 490 3.58 18.51 3.63
N GLY A 491 4.05 18.40 2.38
CA GLY A 491 3.25 18.73 1.20
C GLY A 491 1.98 17.88 1.10
N ASP A 492 2.07 16.59 1.46
CA ASP A 492 0.93 15.66 1.49
C ASP A 492 -0.09 16.06 2.54
N PHE A 493 0.36 16.33 3.77
CA PHE A 493 -0.52 16.75 4.86
C PHE A 493 -1.21 18.08 4.54
N LYS A 494 -0.46 19.04 3.96
CA LYS A 494 -1.03 20.28 3.48
C LYS A 494 -2.11 20.06 2.43
N THR A 495 -1.88 19.17 1.47
CA THR A 495 -2.84 18.83 0.43
C THR A 495 -4.06 18.14 1.04
N ALA A 496 -3.87 17.17 1.92
CA ALA A 496 -4.96 16.47 2.60
C ALA A 496 -5.82 17.42 3.45
N VAL A 497 -5.21 18.39 4.16
CA VAL A 497 -5.94 19.42 4.91
C VAL A 497 -6.67 20.41 3.99
N ALA A 498 -6.13 20.70 2.81
CA ALA A 498 -6.81 21.56 1.84
C ALA A 498 -8.01 20.84 1.19
N GLU A 499 -7.94 19.53 0.99
CA GLU A 499 -9.02 18.69 0.49
C GLU A 499 -10.11 18.49 1.56
N ASP A 500 -9.71 18.21 2.81
CA ASP A 500 -10.61 18.16 3.97
C ASP A 500 -9.96 18.81 5.20
N PRO A 501 -10.44 20.00 5.64
CA PRO A 501 -9.91 20.70 6.80
C PRO A 501 -9.88 19.87 8.10
N ARG A 502 -10.78 18.89 8.25
CA ARG A 502 -10.84 17.99 9.43
C ARG A 502 -9.64 17.04 9.50
N THR A 503 -8.95 16.80 8.39
CA THR A 503 -7.69 16.05 8.38
C THR A 503 -6.64 16.71 9.27
N GLY A 504 -6.73 18.01 9.48
CA GLY A 504 -5.86 18.76 10.40
C GLY A 504 -6.21 18.61 11.88
N ASP A 505 -7.24 17.87 12.25
CA ASP A 505 -7.65 17.70 13.64
C ASP A 505 -6.77 16.66 14.33
N VAL A 506 -5.73 17.15 15.00
CA VAL A 506 -4.80 16.35 15.80
C VAL A 506 -5.28 16.29 17.25
N VAL A 507 -5.53 15.09 17.75
CA VAL A 507 -5.87 14.89 19.18
C VAL A 507 -4.61 15.02 20.01
N VAL A 508 -4.66 15.80 21.10
CA VAL A 508 -3.56 15.87 22.08
C VAL A 508 -4.04 15.36 23.43
N ARG A 509 -3.29 14.41 23.99
CA ARG A 509 -3.53 13.86 25.32
C ARG A 509 -2.37 14.19 26.24
N LEU A 510 -2.64 14.93 27.31
CA LEU A 510 -1.65 15.31 28.31
C LEU A 510 -1.56 14.23 29.39
N HIS A 511 -0.35 13.87 29.78
CA HIS A 511 -0.05 12.87 30.81
C HIS A 511 0.91 13.44 31.84
N ARG A 512 0.79 12.95 33.09
CA ARG A 512 1.79 13.20 34.13
C ARG A 512 3.04 12.35 33.85
N PRO A 513 4.20 12.73 34.44
CA PRO A 513 5.42 11.95 34.28
C PRO A 513 5.22 10.48 34.69
N GLY A 514 5.57 9.56 33.77
CA GLY A 514 5.43 8.12 33.99
C GLY A 514 4.02 7.56 33.86
N GLU A 515 3.02 8.33 33.40
CA GLU A 515 1.66 7.86 33.18
C GLU A 515 1.40 7.54 31.68
N GLY A 516 0.38 6.72 31.44
CA GLY A 516 -0.05 6.35 30.06
C GLY A 516 1.07 5.67 29.28
N PRO A 517 1.33 6.10 28.02
CA PRO A 517 2.36 5.48 27.18
C PRO A 517 3.79 5.66 27.70
N PHE A 518 3.99 6.50 28.73
CA PHE A 518 5.30 6.79 29.32
C PHE A 518 5.62 5.91 30.53
N ALA A 519 4.67 5.14 31.04
CA ALA A 519 4.86 4.26 32.21
C ALA A 519 5.96 3.20 31.99
N GLU A 520 6.11 2.67 30.79
CA GLU A 520 7.11 1.66 30.45
C GLU A 520 8.40 2.25 29.82
N ASN A 521 8.38 3.50 29.36
CA ASN A 521 9.49 4.10 28.61
C ASN A 521 10.66 4.62 29.47
N SER A 522 10.48 4.72 30.75
CA SER A 522 11.52 5.23 31.69
C SER A 522 12.80 4.39 31.78
N ARG A 523 12.80 3.16 31.22
CA ARG A 523 13.92 2.20 31.28
C ARG A 523 14.55 1.87 29.92
N ARG A 524 14.13 2.48 28.79
CA ARG A 524 14.65 2.13 27.45
C ARG A 524 15.60 3.20 26.90
N ILE A 525 16.74 2.77 26.38
CA ILE A 525 17.77 3.62 25.78
C ILE A 525 17.34 4.23 24.43
N LYS A 526 16.38 3.61 23.71
CA LYS A 526 15.76 4.14 22.49
C LYS A 526 14.29 4.44 22.73
N ARG A 527 13.90 5.72 22.61
CA ARG A 527 12.49 6.16 22.68
C ARG A 527 11.76 5.63 21.45
N ARG A 528 10.61 5.01 21.64
CA ARG A 528 9.66 4.72 20.57
C ARG A 528 8.67 5.88 20.51
N TYR A 529 8.68 6.60 19.41
CA TYR A 529 7.77 7.73 19.19
C TYR A 529 6.36 7.30 18.80
N VAL A 530 6.17 6.11 18.21
CA VAL A 530 4.85 5.60 17.86
C VAL A 530 4.44 4.48 18.81
N ILE A 531 3.26 4.67 19.41
CA ILE A 531 2.59 3.67 20.20
C ILE A 531 2.01 2.66 19.22
N LYS A 532 2.48 1.43 19.30
CA LYS A 532 1.86 0.33 18.58
C LYS A 532 0.68 -0.16 19.40
N SER A 533 -0.51 0.34 19.04
CA SER A 533 -1.79 -0.08 19.62
C SER A 533 -2.11 -1.55 19.35
#